data_f38e755f7d9ca4cd00f0438c9fb4e2d7
#
_entry.id   f38e755f7d9ca4cd00f0438c9fb4e2d7
#
_cell.length_a   1.000
_cell.length_b   1.000
_cell.length_c   1.000
_cell.angle_alpha   90.00
_cell.angle_beta   90.00
_cell.angle_gamma   90.00
#
_symmetry.space_group_name_H-M   'P 1'
#
loop_
_entity.id
_entity.type
_entity.pdbx_description
1 polymer ?
#
loop_
_entity_poly.entity_id
_entity_poly.type
_entity_poly.pdbx_seq_one_letter_code
_entity_poly.pdbx_strand_id
1 'polypeptide(L)'
;DIDRAFQVWKTAPWYKEVSFEMFCRYILPYRVSDEQLVEHWRDSLIQDYAGCIRGVTDMKQAFALLARAVDKELRSASSKCPYLLDVLTMRDARFSRCEQRCIVTGNVMRALGIPIAYDCVERWANYSKNGHSWIVLMGTDGKTYTLYEGDSIPRPATWIDSSFFKPLALPDSNYSYRVDSLKRAAKVYRQNYFREEDRDYSVMDCLLYTS
;
A
#
# COMPACT_ATOMS: atom_id res chain seq x y z
N ASP A 1 -11.06 5.74 -18.44
CA ASP A 1 -10.14 5.02 -17.51
C ASP A 1 -10.17 3.50 -17.65
N ILE A 2 -11.33 2.85 -17.89
CA ILE A 2 -11.41 1.38 -18.01
C ILE A 2 -10.56 0.88 -19.18
N ASP A 3 -10.76 1.43 -20.37
CA ASP A 3 -10.01 1.03 -21.57
C ASP A 3 -8.51 1.25 -21.38
N ARG A 4 -8.15 2.34 -20.70
CA ARG A 4 -6.76 2.64 -20.36
C ARG A 4 -6.17 1.61 -19.40
N ALA A 5 -6.94 1.20 -18.40
CA ALA A 5 -6.51 0.13 -17.48
C ALA A 5 -6.25 -1.19 -18.24
N PHE A 6 -7.13 -1.56 -19.17
CA PHE A 6 -6.94 -2.74 -20.02
C PHE A 6 -5.69 -2.64 -20.91
N GLN A 7 -5.48 -1.50 -21.55
CA GLN A 7 -4.29 -1.26 -22.38
C GLN A 7 -3.01 -1.44 -21.55
N VAL A 8 -2.94 -0.79 -20.39
CA VAL A 8 -1.77 -0.85 -19.51
C VAL A 8 -1.52 -2.28 -19.05
N TRP A 9 -2.55 -2.98 -18.58
CA TRP A 9 -2.40 -4.38 -18.17
C TRP A 9 -1.86 -5.25 -19.31
N LYS A 10 -2.41 -5.14 -20.52
CA LYS A 10 -2.03 -5.95 -21.68
C LYS A 10 -0.64 -5.63 -22.22
N THR A 11 -0.14 -4.42 -21.99
CA THR A 11 1.17 -3.98 -22.47
C THR A 11 2.26 -4.05 -21.41
N ALA A 12 1.90 -4.29 -20.13
CA ALA A 12 2.87 -4.43 -19.06
C ALA A 12 3.80 -5.64 -19.29
N PRO A 13 5.10 -5.55 -19.01
CA PRO A 13 6.05 -6.67 -19.17
C PRO A 13 5.62 -7.95 -18.45
N TRP A 14 4.92 -7.82 -17.34
CA TRP A 14 4.39 -8.91 -16.50
C TRP A 14 2.96 -9.33 -16.85
N TYR A 15 2.42 -8.90 -17.99
CA TYR A 15 1.03 -9.20 -18.40
C TYR A 15 0.66 -10.68 -18.30
N LYS A 16 1.55 -11.57 -18.75
CA LYS A 16 1.30 -13.00 -18.75
C LYS A 16 1.18 -13.62 -17.36
N GLU A 17 1.74 -12.97 -16.37
CA GLU A 17 1.75 -13.42 -14.98
C GLU A 17 0.50 -12.96 -14.21
N VAL A 18 -0.11 -11.84 -14.63
CA VAL A 18 -1.26 -11.23 -13.96
C VAL A 18 -2.55 -11.73 -14.60
N SER A 19 -3.28 -12.59 -13.90
CA SER A 19 -4.57 -13.11 -14.36
C SER A 19 -5.61 -12.01 -14.52
N PHE A 20 -6.67 -12.29 -15.31
CA PHE A 20 -7.80 -11.37 -15.44
C PHE A 20 -8.49 -11.07 -14.11
N GLU A 21 -8.58 -12.06 -13.23
CA GLU A 21 -9.12 -11.87 -11.90
C GLU A 21 -8.26 -10.92 -11.06
N MET A 22 -6.94 -11.09 -11.07
CA MET A 22 -6.01 -10.16 -10.42
C MET A 22 -6.12 -8.75 -11.00
N PHE A 23 -6.23 -8.63 -12.33
CA PHE A 23 -6.47 -7.34 -12.97
C PHE A 23 -7.73 -6.67 -12.44
N CYS A 24 -8.86 -7.37 -12.44
CA CYS A 24 -10.14 -6.83 -11.97
C CYS A 24 -10.10 -6.43 -10.50
N ARG A 25 -9.41 -7.21 -9.65
CA ARG A 25 -9.37 -6.96 -8.20
C ARG A 25 -8.38 -5.86 -7.81
N TYR A 26 -7.23 -5.78 -8.47
CA TYR A 26 -6.07 -5.05 -7.94
C TYR A 26 -5.51 -3.96 -8.85
N ILE A 27 -5.87 -3.94 -10.15
CA ILE A 27 -5.41 -2.94 -11.13
C ILE A 27 -6.57 -2.06 -11.62
N LEU A 28 -7.70 -2.68 -11.96
CA LEU A 28 -8.86 -1.99 -12.53
C LEU A 28 -9.49 -0.97 -11.58
N PRO A 29 -9.60 -1.18 -10.25
CA PRO A 29 -10.29 -0.25 -9.38
C PRO A 29 -9.77 1.17 -9.52
N TYR A 30 -10.70 2.13 -9.48
CA TYR A 30 -10.44 3.56 -9.70
C TYR A 30 -10.17 4.35 -8.42
N ARG A 31 -10.26 3.70 -7.26
CA ARG A 31 -9.91 4.22 -5.94
C ARG A 31 -9.02 3.26 -5.20
N VAL A 32 -8.16 3.80 -4.35
CA VAL A 32 -7.35 3.04 -3.41
C VAL A 32 -8.03 3.01 -2.03
N SER A 33 -8.58 4.14 -1.61
CA SER A 33 -9.36 4.34 -0.38
C SER A 33 -10.63 5.14 -0.69
N ASP A 34 -10.95 6.17 0.09
CA ASP A 34 -12.15 7.00 -0.04
C ASP A 34 -11.87 8.35 -0.71
N GLU A 35 -10.78 8.44 -1.49
CA GLU A 35 -10.41 9.65 -2.21
C GLU A 35 -11.47 10.08 -3.22
N GLN A 36 -11.52 11.37 -3.51
CA GLN A 36 -12.39 11.94 -4.53
C GLN A 36 -11.98 11.44 -5.92
N LEU A 37 -12.97 11.30 -6.80
CA LEU A 37 -12.73 10.91 -8.18
C LEU A 37 -12.27 12.09 -9.01
N VAL A 38 -11.31 11.83 -9.90
CA VAL A 38 -10.87 12.76 -10.94
C VAL A 38 -10.71 12.01 -12.26
N GLU A 39 -11.12 12.63 -13.36
CA GLU A 39 -11.00 12.06 -14.69
C GLU A 39 -9.54 12.06 -15.15
N HIS A 40 -9.19 11.15 -16.05
CA HIS A 40 -7.88 11.05 -16.71
C HIS A 40 -6.68 10.89 -15.78
N TRP A 41 -6.90 10.51 -14.52
CA TRP A 41 -5.82 10.34 -13.55
C TRP A 41 -4.78 9.30 -14.00
N ARG A 42 -5.22 8.22 -14.67
CA ARG A 42 -4.29 7.18 -15.15
C ARG A 42 -3.32 7.73 -16.18
N ASP A 43 -3.81 8.48 -17.16
CA ASP A 43 -2.95 9.06 -18.19
C ASP A 43 -1.96 10.05 -17.61
N SER A 44 -2.40 10.90 -16.68
CA SER A 44 -1.53 11.84 -15.99
C SER A 44 -0.42 11.12 -15.23
N LEU A 45 -0.76 10.09 -14.43
CA LEU A 45 0.23 9.35 -13.65
C LEU A 45 1.16 8.51 -14.55
N ILE A 46 0.67 7.96 -15.66
CA ILE A 46 1.53 7.28 -16.64
C ILE A 46 2.55 8.26 -17.22
N GLN A 47 2.11 9.44 -17.61
CA GLN A 47 3.00 10.47 -18.16
C GLN A 47 4.14 10.81 -17.20
N ASP A 48 3.83 10.92 -15.92
CA ASP A 48 4.80 11.34 -14.90
C ASP A 48 5.75 10.21 -14.48
N TYR A 49 5.24 8.98 -14.37
CA TYR A 49 5.99 7.90 -13.69
C TYR A 49 6.47 6.76 -14.60
N ALA A 50 5.97 6.63 -15.85
CA ALA A 50 6.42 5.54 -16.72
C ALA A 50 7.93 5.57 -17.02
N GLY A 51 8.52 6.77 -17.00
CA GLY A 51 9.98 6.93 -17.14
C GLY A 51 10.80 6.23 -16.06
N CYS A 52 10.25 6.12 -14.84
CA CYS A 52 10.93 5.52 -13.69
C CYS A 52 11.18 4.02 -13.83
N ILE A 53 10.38 3.34 -14.65
CA ILE A 53 10.46 1.88 -14.85
C ILE A 53 10.77 1.48 -16.29
N ARG A 54 11.32 2.40 -17.08
CA ARG A 54 11.69 2.12 -18.47
C ARG A 54 12.71 0.98 -18.55
N GLY A 55 12.35 -0.09 -19.29
CA GLY A 55 13.19 -1.27 -19.45
C GLY A 55 13.17 -2.26 -18.28
N VAL A 56 12.37 -1.99 -17.26
CA VAL A 56 12.18 -2.91 -16.13
C VAL A 56 11.17 -3.98 -16.49
N THR A 57 11.52 -5.25 -16.32
CA THR A 57 10.66 -6.40 -16.61
C THR A 57 10.20 -7.15 -15.36
N ASP A 58 10.87 -6.95 -14.24
CA ASP A 58 10.50 -7.53 -12.95
C ASP A 58 9.51 -6.62 -12.21
N MET A 59 8.36 -7.17 -11.86
CA MET A 59 7.26 -6.44 -11.22
C MET A 59 7.63 -5.94 -9.80
N LYS A 60 8.41 -6.71 -9.04
CA LYS A 60 8.84 -6.33 -7.69
C LYS A 60 9.84 -5.17 -7.76
N GLN A 61 10.73 -5.20 -8.74
CA GLN A 61 11.66 -4.10 -8.99
C GLN A 61 10.91 -2.83 -9.41
N ALA A 62 9.92 -2.96 -10.33
CA ALA A 62 9.08 -1.84 -10.75
C ALA A 62 8.33 -1.21 -9.56
N PHE A 63 7.71 -2.05 -8.72
CA PHE A 63 7.06 -1.60 -7.50
C PHE A 63 8.01 -0.78 -6.61
N ALA A 64 9.21 -1.30 -6.34
CA ALA A 64 10.18 -0.60 -5.49
C ALA A 64 10.64 0.75 -6.07
N LEU A 65 10.86 0.82 -7.38
CA LEU A 65 11.28 2.06 -8.05
C LEU A 65 10.19 3.12 -7.99
N LEU A 66 8.94 2.75 -8.26
CA LEU A 66 7.80 3.68 -8.21
C LEU A 66 7.49 4.14 -6.78
N ALA A 67 7.52 3.25 -5.80
CA ALA A 67 7.34 3.63 -4.41
C ALA A 67 8.37 4.69 -3.98
N ARG A 68 9.63 4.50 -4.33
CA ARG A 68 10.69 5.49 -4.04
C ARG A 68 10.53 6.80 -4.82
N ALA A 69 10.06 6.74 -6.07
CA ALA A 69 9.80 7.95 -6.84
C ALA A 69 8.72 8.80 -6.15
N VAL A 70 7.62 8.19 -5.74
CA VAL A 70 6.55 8.87 -4.98
C VAL A 70 7.07 9.39 -3.64
N ASP A 71 7.86 8.60 -2.91
CA ASP A 71 8.40 8.99 -1.60
C ASP A 71 9.33 10.21 -1.68
N LYS A 72 10.07 10.37 -2.76
CA LYS A 72 10.91 11.56 -2.98
C LYS A 72 10.10 12.83 -3.19
N GLU A 73 8.91 12.71 -3.76
CA GLU A 73 8.04 13.84 -4.09
C GLU A 73 7.15 14.24 -2.92
N LEU A 74 6.66 13.25 -2.17
CA LEU A 74 5.71 13.48 -1.08
C LEU A 74 6.42 13.68 0.26
N ARG A 75 6.30 14.87 0.81
CA ARG A 75 6.80 15.19 2.16
C ARG A 75 5.75 14.77 3.21
N SER A 76 6.23 14.35 4.37
CA SER A 76 5.34 14.06 5.49
C SER A 76 4.66 15.34 5.98
N ALA A 77 3.32 15.29 6.07
CA ALA A 77 2.52 16.37 6.60
C ALA A 77 2.27 16.18 8.10
N SER A 78 2.23 17.27 8.83
CA SER A 78 1.68 17.29 10.18
C SER A 78 0.16 16.96 10.15
N SER A 79 -0.42 16.62 11.29
CA SER A 79 -1.81 16.17 11.49
C SER A 79 -2.93 17.07 10.94
N LYS A 80 -2.61 18.16 10.25
CA LYS A 80 -3.55 19.20 9.84
C LYS A 80 -4.05 19.13 8.40
N CYS A 81 -3.72 18.08 7.64
CA CYS A 81 -4.31 17.89 6.32
C CYS A 81 -5.61 17.06 6.48
N PRO A 82 -6.80 17.71 6.56
CA PRO A 82 -8.00 17.05 7.06
C PRO A 82 -8.78 16.28 6.00
N TYR A 83 -8.48 16.44 4.70
CA TYR A 83 -9.35 15.94 3.64
C TYR A 83 -8.64 14.97 2.70
N LEU A 84 -9.36 13.93 2.30
CA LEU A 84 -9.01 13.12 1.15
C LEU A 84 -9.49 13.86 -0.11
N LEU A 85 -8.53 14.38 -0.85
CA LEU A 85 -8.74 15.01 -2.14
C LEU A 85 -8.66 13.96 -3.25
N ASP A 86 -8.78 14.37 -4.48
CA ASP A 86 -8.45 13.51 -5.61
C ASP A 86 -6.93 13.26 -5.71
N VAL A 87 -6.55 12.18 -6.39
CA VAL A 87 -5.15 11.73 -6.44
C VAL A 87 -4.21 12.74 -7.10
N LEU A 88 -4.67 13.48 -8.11
CA LEU A 88 -3.83 14.46 -8.81
C LEU A 88 -3.55 15.67 -7.93
N THR A 89 -4.57 16.17 -7.23
CA THR A 89 -4.42 17.26 -6.26
C THR A 89 -3.52 16.84 -5.09
N MET A 90 -3.65 15.61 -4.57
CA MET A 90 -2.76 15.12 -3.52
C MET A 90 -1.30 15.00 -3.98
N ARG A 91 -1.05 14.51 -5.19
CA ARG A 91 0.28 14.48 -5.80
C ARG A 91 0.88 15.88 -5.90
N ASP A 92 0.13 16.82 -6.43
CA ASP A 92 0.61 18.19 -6.68
C ASP A 92 0.83 18.99 -5.40
N ALA A 93 0.06 18.72 -4.36
CA ALA A 93 0.25 19.30 -3.03
C ALA A 93 1.58 18.90 -2.38
N ARG A 94 2.15 17.76 -2.77
CA ARG A 94 3.44 17.23 -2.27
C ARG A 94 3.54 17.05 -0.76
N PHE A 95 2.43 17.08 -0.06
CA PHE A 95 2.32 16.80 1.38
C PHE A 95 1.39 15.62 1.60
N SER A 96 1.78 14.69 2.46
CA SER A 96 1.00 13.49 2.69
C SER A 96 1.09 12.99 4.12
N ARG A 97 -0.02 12.48 4.62
CA ARG A 97 -0.07 11.51 5.71
C ARG A 97 0.07 10.10 5.12
N CYS A 98 0.14 9.08 5.97
CA CYS A 98 0.26 7.69 5.51
C CYS A 98 -0.83 7.31 4.50
N GLU A 99 -2.09 7.64 4.76
CA GLU A 99 -3.21 7.32 3.89
C GLU A 99 -3.10 8.01 2.52
N GLN A 100 -2.86 9.32 2.49
CA GLN A 100 -2.71 10.07 1.23
C GLN A 100 -1.52 9.57 0.42
N ARG A 101 -0.41 9.23 1.08
CA ARG A 101 0.75 8.61 0.45
C ARG A 101 0.38 7.26 -0.18
N CYS A 102 -0.40 6.44 0.53
CA CYS A 102 -0.91 5.18 0.01
C CYS A 102 -1.79 5.38 -1.22
N ILE A 103 -2.67 6.39 -1.20
CA ILE A 103 -3.55 6.70 -2.33
C ILE A 103 -2.72 7.08 -3.56
N VAL A 104 -1.77 8.01 -3.44
CA VAL A 104 -0.93 8.39 -4.58
C VAL A 104 -0.10 7.21 -5.06
N THR A 105 0.60 6.51 -4.16
CA THR A 105 1.43 5.36 -4.51
C THR A 105 0.60 4.25 -5.18
N GLY A 106 -0.55 3.90 -4.61
CA GLY A 106 -1.41 2.84 -5.13
C GLY A 106 -1.98 3.17 -6.51
N ASN A 107 -2.39 4.42 -6.73
CA ASN A 107 -2.88 4.85 -8.05
C ASN A 107 -1.74 4.90 -9.08
N VAL A 108 -0.53 5.32 -8.72
CA VAL A 108 0.67 5.24 -9.59
C VAL A 108 0.93 3.78 -10.00
N MET A 109 0.90 2.85 -9.05
CA MET A 109 1.08 1.42 -9.32
C MET A 109 0.02 0.89 -10.29
N ARG A 110 -1.26 1.17 -10.03
CA ARG A 110 -2.38 0.76 -10.89
C ARG A 110 -2.32 1.39 -12.29
N ALA A 111 -1.90 2.65 -12.36
CA ALA A 111 -1.71 3.34 -13.64
C ALA A 111 -0.64 2.68 -14.51
N LEU A 112 0.32 1.98 -13.91
CA LEU A 112 1.40 1.27 -14.59
C LEU A 112 1.23 -0.26 -14.59
N GLY A 113 0.02 -0.75 -14.27
CA GLY A 113 -0.33 -2.16 -14.41
C GLY A 113 0.24 -3.06 -13.31
N ILE A 114 0.55 -2.52 -12.13
CA ILE A 114 1.02 -3.27 -10.97
C ILE A 114 -0.16 -3.55 -10.04
N PRO A 115 -0.45 -4.82 -9.71
CA PRO A 115 -1.54 -5.19 -8.83
C PRO A 115 -1.20 -4.87 -7.38
N ILE A 116 -2.01 -4.01 -6.75
CA ILE A 116 -1.81 -3.59 -5.37
C ILE A 116 -3.08 -3.72 -4.53
N ALA A 117 -2.88 -3.88 -3.22
CA ALA A 117 -3.92 -3.68 -2.23
C ALA A 117 -3.49 -2.62 -1.21
N TYR A 118 -4.48 -2.04 -0.55
CA TYR A 118 -4.32 -1.10 0.56
C TYR A 118 -4.57 -1.85 1.85
N ASP A 119 -3.57 -1.92 2.70
CA ASP A 119 -3.65 -2.54 4.02
C ASP A 119 -3.54 -1.48 5.10
N CYS A 120 -4.29 -1.65 6.18
CA CYS A 120 -4.29 -0.71 7.29
C CYS A 120 -4.51 -1.40 8.64
N VAL A 121 -4.07 -0.71 9.68
CA VAL A 121 -4.42 -0.99 11.06
C VAL A 121 -5.10 0.24 11.66
N GLU A 122 -6.21 0.05 12.34
CA GLU A 122 -6.88 1.17 13.03
C GLU A 122 -6.05 1.66 14.22
N ARG A 123 -5.40 0.73 14.89
CA ARG A 123 -4.47 0.99 16.00
C ARG A 123 -3.50 -0.18 16.18
N TRP A 124 -2.32 0.11 16.66
CA TRP A 124 -1.30 -0.88 16.95
C TRP A 124 -1.61 -1.64 18.28
N ALA A 125 -2.63 -2.50 18.24
CA ALA A 125 -3.03 -3.38 19.34
C ALA A 125 -2.98 -2.74 20.73
N ASN A 126 -2.05 -3.19 21.59
CA ASN A 126 -1.88 -2.74 22.98
C ASN A 126 -0.75 -1.73 23.19
N TYR A 127 -0.09 -1.24 22.13
CA TYR A 127 1.08 -0.37 22.28
C TYR A 127 1.00 0.99 21.55
N SER A 128 -0.01 1.24 20.74
CA SER A 128 -0.28 2.57 20.20
C SER A 128 -1.75 2.73 19.85
N LYS A 129 -2.29 3.94 20.05
CA LYS A 129 -3.63 4.34 19.60
C LYS A 129 -3.64 4.82 18.15
N ASN A 130 -2.47 5.03 17.55
CA ASN A 130 -2.36 5.48 16.18
C ASN A 130 -2.60 4.33 15.21
N GLY A 131 -3.33 4.61 14.14
CA GLY A 131 -3.42 3.75 12.98
C GLY A 131 -2.24 3.93 12.04
N HIS A 132 -2.16 3.08 11.05
CA HIS A 132 -1.21 3.17 9.96
C HIS A 132 -1.78 2.53 8.69
N SER A 133 -1.27 2.96 7.54
CA SER A 133 -1.67 2.43 6.24
C SER A 133 -0.44 2.23 5.37
N TRP A 134 -0.49 1.21 4.53
CA TRP A 134 0.56 0.94 3.55
C TRP A 134 0.00 0.26 2.31
N ILE A 135 0.78 0.27 1.23
CA ILE A 135 0.46 -0.42 -0.01
C ILE A 135 1.26 -1.71 -0.08
N VAL A 136 0.60 -2.77 -0.50
CA VAL A 136 1.20 -4.07 -0.73
C VAL A 136 1.10 -4.45 -2.20
N LEU A 137 2.16 -5.08 -2.72
CA LEU A 137 2.14 -5.73 -4.02
C LEU A 137 1.48 -7.09 -3.90
N MET A 138 0.52 -7.38 -4.76
CA MET A 138 -0.12 -8.69 -4.87
C MET A 138 0.72 -9.56 -5.80
N GLY A 139 1.41 -10.54 -5.22
CA GLY A 139 2.25 -11.46 -5.99
C GLY A 139 1.42 -12.48 -6.79
N THR A 140 1.96 -12.89 -7.92
CA THR A 140 1.35 -13.92 -8.78
C THR A 140 1.47 -15.32 -8.19
N ASP A 141 2.27 -15.46 -7.15
CA ASP A 141 2.42 -16.66 -6.31
C ASP A 141 1.39 -16.72 -5.15
N GLY A 142 0.41 -15.81 -5.13
CA GLY A 142 -0.60 -15.71 -4.09
C GLY A 142 -0.11 -15.07 -2.79
N LYS A 143 1.13 -14.59 -2.74
CA LYS A 143 1.68 -13.89 -1.57
C LYS A 143 1.53 -12.38 -1.70
N THR A 144 1.51 -11.74 -0.54
CA THR A 144 1.57 -10.29 -0.42
C THR A 144 3.00 -9.84 -0.15
N TYR A 145 3.43 -8.76 -0.77
CA TYR A 145 4.78 -8.22 -0.63
C TYR A 145 4.75 -6.77 -0.19
N THR A 146 5.59 -6.43 0.78
CA THR A 146 5.73 -5.07 1.33
C THR A 146 7.16 -4.56 1.15
N LEU A 147 7.29 -3.28 0.84
CA LEU A 147 8.58 -2.59 0.79
C LEU A 147 8.81 -1.88 2.13
N TYR A 148 9.80 -2.34 2.88
CA TYR A 148 10.20 -1.69 4.12
C TYR A 148 11.28 -0.63 3.87
N GLU A 149 11.45 0.28 4.81
CA GLU A 149 12.53 1.28 4.75
C GLU A 149 13.89 0.60 4.62
N GLY A 150 14.68 1.03 3.64
CA GLY A 150 16.00 0.46 3.34
C GLY A 150 16.00 -0.77 2.42
N ASP A 151 14.86 -1.37 2.14
CA ASP A 151 14.79 -2.51 1.23
C ASP A 151 15.02 -2.09 -0.23
N SER A 152 15.75 -2.90 -0.99
CA SER A 152 15.92 -2.70 -2.43
C SER A 152 14.74 -3.26 -3.24
N ILE A 153 14.13 -4.35 -2.79
CA ILE A 153 12.96 -5.03 -3.35
C ILE A 153 11.97 -5.39 -2.24
N PRO A 154 10.65 -5.47 -2.54
CA PRO A 154 9.67 -5.84 -1.53
C PRO A 154 9.84 -7.28 -1.05
N ARG A 155 9.62 -7.49 0.24
CA ARG A 155 9.67 -8.79 0.91
C ARG A 155 8.26 -9.32 1.19
N PRO A 156 8.08 -10.63 1.39
CA PRO A 156 6.80 -11.18 1.82
C PRO A 156 6.27 -10.44 3.06
N ALA A 157 5.03 -9.99 3.01
CA ALA A 157 4.40 -9.23 4.09
C ALA A 157 4.17 -10.07 5.37
N THR A 158 4.22 -11.39 5.22
CA THR A 158 4.14 -12.35 6.34
C THR A 158 5.41 -12.45 7.17
N TRP A 159 6.46 -11.70 6.80
CA TRP A 159 7.71 -11.70 7.55
C TRP A 159 7.58 -10.89 8.83
N ILE A 160 7.71 -11.54 9.97
CA ILE A 160 7.77 -10.91 11.28
C ILE A 160 9.11 -11.23 11.91
N ASP A 161 9.83 -10.17 12.27
CA ASP A 161 11.06 -10.27 13.02
C ASP A 161 10.77 -10.69 14.48
N SER A 162 11.61 -11.59 15.02
CA SER A 162 11.55 -11.99 16.43
C SER A 162 11.63 -10.80 17.40
N SER A 163 12.16 -9.66 16.97
CA SER A 163 12.18 -8.42 17.74
C SER A 163 10.79 -7.89 18.08
N PHE A 164 9.76 -8.26 17.29
CA PHE A 164 8.38 -7.87 17.55
C PHE A 164 7.86 -8.37 18.91
N PHE A 165 8.35 -9.53 19.36
CA PHE A 165 7.92 -10.17 20.60
C PHE A 165 8.75 -9.75 21.83
N LYS A 166 9.72 -8.86 21.66
CA LYS A 166 10.50 -8.38 22.80
C LYS A 166 9.62 -7.56 23.74
N PRO A 167 9.81 -7.70 25.06
CA PRO A 167 9.17 -6.85 26.04
C PRO A 167 9.42 -5.38 25.73
N LEU A 168 8.39 -4.55 25.92
CA LEU A 168 8.55 -3.11 25.85
C LEU A 168 9.34 -2.66 27.08
N ALA A 169 10.55 -2.18 26.88
CA ALA A 169 11.45 -1.82 27.98
C ALA A 169 10.95 -0.65 28.83
N LEU A 170 10.24 0.31 28.21
CA LEU A 170 9.65 1.48 28.88
C LEU A 170 8.40 1.91 28.13
N PRO A 171 7.37 2.45 28.81
CA PRO A 171 6.27 3.12 28.14
C PRO A 171 6.81 4.37 27.44
N ASP A 172 6.64 4.44 26.14
CA ASP A 172 6.88 5.66 25.40
C ASP A 172 5.88 6.72 25.86
N SER A 173 6.34 7.94 26.09
CA SER A 173 5.52 9.09 26.47
C SER A 173 4.37 9.39 25.48
N ASN A 174 4.46 8.88 24.26
CA ASN A 174 3.42 8.96 23.24
C ASN A 174 2.26 8.00 23.48
N TYR A 175 2.39 7.03 24.38
CA TYR A 175 1.32 6.09 24.70
C TYR A 175 0.46 6.63 25.83
N SER A 176 -0.81 6.82 25.53
CA SER A 176 -1.80 7.36 26.48
C SER A 176 -2.53 6.29 27.30
N TYR A 177 -2.05 5.06 27.29
CA TYR A 177 -2.63 3.94 28.03
C TYR A 177 -1.54 2.99 28.52
N ARG A 178 -1.88 2.24 29.57
CA ARG A 178 -0.98 1.24 30.13
C ARG A 178 -0.76 0.12 29.12
N VAL A 179 0.48 -0.15 28.78
CA VAL A 179 0.87 -1.20 27.82
C VAL A 179 1.29 -2.42 28.60
N ASP A 180 0.83 -3.61 28.18
CA ASP A 180 1.33 -4.88 28.72
C ASP A 180 2.82 -5.04 28.42
N SER A 181 3.48 -5.91 29.16
CA SER A 181 4.92 -6.18 29.02
C SER A 181 5.31 -6.72 27.63
N LEU A 182 4.35 -7.25 26.86
CA LEU A 182 4.56 -7.77 25.51
C LEU A 182 3.69 -7.01 24.50
N LYS A 183 4.27 -6.75 23.34
CA LYS A 183 3.49 -6.28 22.17
C LYS A 183 2.59 -7.40 21.69
N ARG A 184 1.34 -7.05 21.41
CA ARG A 184 0.39 -7.93 20.71
C ARG A 184 0.29 -7.53 19.25
N ALA A 185 -0.10 -8.47 18.40
CA ALA A 185 -0.38 -8.15 17.01
C ALA A 185 -1.57 -7.23 16.87
N ALA A 186 -1.44 -6.31 15.94
CA ALA A 186 -2.55 -5.54 15.46
C ALA A 186 -3.33 -6.34 14.42
N LYS A 187 -4.64 -6.11 14.32
CA LYS A 187 -5.44 -6.60 13.22
C LYS A 187 -5.18 -5.77 11.98
N VAL A 188 -4.84 -6.44 10.89
CA VAL A 188 -4.63 -5.83 9.58
C VAL A 188 -5.87 -6.02 8.74
N TYR A 189 -6.41 -4.92 8.23
CA TYR A 189 -7.56 -4.92 7.34
C TYR A 189 -7.08 -4.57 5.94
N ARG A 190 -7.59 -5.31 4.94
CA ARG A 190 -7.36 -5.02 3.53
C ARG A 190 -8.61 -4.40 2.93
N GLN A 191 -8.49 -3.20 2.40
CA GLN A 191 -9.58 -2.57 1.68
C GLN A 191 -9.73 -3.20 0.29
N ASN A 192 -10.96 -3.57 -0.03
CA ASN A 192 -11.30 -4.31 -1.23
C ASN A 192 -12.65 -3.80 -1.73
N TYR A 193 -12.76 -3.57 -3.04
CA TYR A 193 -14.00 -3.10 -3.68
C TYR A 193 -14.92 -4.25 -4.12
N PHE A 194 -14.49 -5.48 -3.95
CA PHE A 194 -15.35 -6.64 -4.09
C PHE A 194 -16.06 -6.89 -2.76
N ARG A 195 -17.34 -7.23 -2.83
CA ARG A 195 -18.14 -7.58 -1.65
C ARG A 195 -17.69 -8.94 -1.12
N GLU A 196 -16.55 -8.97 -0.49
CA GLU A 196 -16.10 -10.09 0.33
C GLU A 196 -16.49 -9.78 1.78
N GLU A 197 -16.74 -10.83 2.57
CA GLU A 197 -16.87 -10.68 4.01
C GLU A 197 -15.62 -10.00 4.57
N ASP A 198 -15.78 -9.15 5.58
CA ASP A 198 -14.67 -8.50 6.26
C ASP A 198 -13.68 -9.55 6.75
N ARG A 199 -12.60 -9.72 6.00
CA ARG A 199 -11.55 -10.67 6.35
C ARG A 199 -10.47 -9.97 7.14
N ASP A 200 -10.15 -10.55 8.28
CA ASP A 200 -8.97 -10.18 9.05
C ASP A 200 -7.72 -10.74 8.33
N TYR A 201 -6.96 -9.87 7.68
CA TYR A 201 -5.74 -10.23 6.97
C TYR A 201 -4.50 -10.31 7.87
N SER A 202 -4.64 -10.09 9.18
CA SER A 202 -3.53 -10.23 10.11
C SER A 202 -2.90 -11.62 10.07
N VAL A 203 -3.70 -12.67 9.79
CA VAL A 203 -3.22 -14.05 9.62
C VAL A 203 -2.40 -14.21 8.33
N MET A 204 -2.71 -13.46 7.28
CA MET A 204 -2.00 -13.53 6.00
C MET A 204 -0.75 -12.67 5.99
N ASP A 205 -0.81 -11.51 6.63
CA ASP A 205 0.30 -10.57 6.70
C ASP A 205 1.15 -10.76 7.96
N CYS A 206 0.60 -11.48 8.96
CA CYS A 206 1.22 -11.73 10.26
C CYS A 206 0.87 -13.13 10.75
N LEU A 207 1.35 -14.17 10.12
CA LEU A 207 0.99 -15.58 10.32
C LEU A 207 1.20 -16.17 11.74
N LEU A 208 1.60 -15.41 12.73
CA LEU A 208 2.02 -15.96 14.03
C LEU A 208 1.08 -15.65 15.21
N TYR A 209 -0.18 -15.31 14.98
CA TYR A 209 -1.04 -14.82 16.03
C TYR A 209 -2.27 -15.65 16.37
N THR A 210 -2.37 -16.84 15.81
CA THR A 210 -3.41 -17.80 16.19
C THR A 210 -2.80 -18.98 16.94
N SER A 211 -2.30 -18.75 18.11
CA SER A 211 -2.09 -19.79 19.12
C SER A 211 -2.31 -19.21 20.50
#